data_07b50fe4d527f1526a2878e0183e789e
#
_entry.id   07b50fe4d527f1526a2878e0183e789e
#
_cell.length_a   1.000
_cell.length_b   1.000
_cell.length_c   1.000
_cell.angle_alpha   90.00
_cell.angle_beta   90.00
_cell.angle_gamma   90.00
#
_symmetry.space_group_name_H-M   'P 1'
#
loop_
_entity.id
_entity.type
_entity.pdbx_description
1 polymer ?
#
loop_
_entity_poly.entity_id
_entity_poly.type
_entity_poly.pdbx_seq_one_letter_code
_entity_poly.pdbx_strand_id
1 'polypeptide(L)'
;MLFIGLTVCLMLMWSLRKEGWFLDEVYSYGLSNSTEGPFLTDLHADWENGTVFDRDELMQYVMVAENERFDYATVYYNQTQDVHPPLYYFFLHTVCSLFPGSFTKWTGIGLNFVFLGCTLAAMYALALELLHDSKKALFACALYVFNRQAVTHFMLIRMYMLLTLLTVEKISEKGLAVIYLLQKDE
;
A
#
# COMPACT_ATOMS: atom_id res chain seq x y z
N MET A 1 15.92 -5.33 -18.05
CA MET A 1 16.13 -3.86 -17.93
C MET A 1 14.99 -3.06 -18.59
N LEU A 2 14.66 -3.27 -19.88
CA LEU A 2 13.62 -2.51 -20.58
C LEU A 2 12.24 -2.59 -19.90
N PHE A 3 11.79 -3.78 -19.51
CA PHE A 3 10.50 -3.97 -18.83
C PHE A 3 10.41 -3.17 -17.52
N ILE A 4 11.44 -3.23 -16.68
CA ILE A 4 11.48 -2.47 -15.42
C ILE A 4 11.40 -0.97 -15.71
N GLY A 5 12.18 -0.47 -16.67
CA GLY A 5 12.14 0.94 -17.06
C GLY A 5 10.75 1.38 -17.52
N LEU A 6 10.08 0.59 -18.38
CA LEU A 6 8.72 0.88 -18.85
C LEU A 6 7.70 0.87 -17.69
N THR A 7 7.81 -0.09 -16.78
CA THR A 7 6.92 -0.17 -15.60
C THR A 7 7.09 1.08 -14.73
N VAL A 8 8.33 1.46 -14.41
CA VAL A 8 8.61 2.64 -13.59
C VAL A 8 8.11 3.91 -14.30
N CYS A 9 8.39 4.07 -15.60
CA CYS A 9 7.90 5.23 -16.37
C CYS A 9 6.36 5.30 -16.38
N LEU A 10 5.66 4.19 -16.58
CA LEU A 10 4.21 4.13 -16.56
C LEU A 10 3.65 4.57 -15.19
N MET A 11 4.16 3.99 -14.11
CA MET A 11 3.69 4.28 -12.77
C MET A 11 4.02 5.71 -12.34
N LEU A 12 5.19 6.23 -12.68
CA LEU A 12 5.55 7.63 -12.46
C LEU A 12 4.64 8.58 -13.23
N MET A 13 4.33 8.28 -14.50
CA MET A 13 3.44 9.10 -15.31
C MET A 13 2.04 9.23 -14.65
N TRP A 14 1.47 8.14 -14.15
CA TRP A 14 0.21 8.17 -13.44
C TRP A 14 0.33 8.89 -12.08
N SER A 15 1.42 8.66 -11.34
CA SER A 15 1.67 9.32 -10.05
C SER A 15 1.77 10.84 -10.18
N LEU A 16 2.42 11.32 -11.23
CA LEU A 16 2.52 12.76 -11.52
C LEU A 16 1.15 13.38 -11.79
N ARG A 17 0.25 12.65 -12.46
CA ARG A 17 -1.11 13.10 -12.80
C ARG A 17 -2.11 13.01 -11.65
N LYS A 18 -1.75 12.37 -10.54
CA LYS A 18 -2.61 12.31 -9.36
C LYS A 18 -2.63 13.68 -8.67
N GLU A 19 -3.74 14.39 -8.79
CA GLU A 19 -3.94 15.73 -8.19
C GLU A 19 -4.80 15.69 -6.93
N GLY A 20 -5.75 14.77 -6.85
CA GLY A 20 -6.72 14.68 -5.75
C GLY A 20 -6.43 13.56 -4.76
N TRP A 21 -7.13 13.63 -3.63
CA TRP A 21 -7.16 12.62 -2.58
C TRP A 21 -8.55 12.00 -2.52
N PHE A 22 -8.61 10.69 -2.41
CA PHE A 22 -9.82 10.01 -1.99
C PHE A 22 -9.94 10.07 -0.47
N LEU A 23 -11.15 10.15 0.04
CA LEU A 23 -11.40 10.16 1.48
C LEU A 23 -10.74 8.98 2.19
N ASP A 24 -10.78 7.82 1.57
CA ASP A 24 -10.13 6.60 2.06
C ASP A 24 -8.61 6.72 2.22
N GLU A 25 -7.95 7.55 1.39
CA GLU A 25 -6.51 7.81 1.51
C GLU A 25 -6.22 8.75 2.68
N VAL A 26 -7.10 9.75 2.90
CA VAL A 26 -7.02 10.62 4.07
C VAL A 26 -7.16 9.79 5.35
N TYR A 27 -8.13 8.87 5.40
CA TYR A 27 -8.25 7.92 6.50
C TYR A 27 -7.05 7.00 6.64
N SER A 28 -6.42 6.59 5.54
CA SER A 28 -5.18 5.78 5.64
C SER A 28 -4.06 6.52 6.34
N TYR A 29 -3.88 7.82 6.05
CA TYR A 29 -2.92 8.66 6.76
C TYR A 29 -3.34 8.91 8.21
N GLY A 30 -4.61 9.23 8.47
CA GLY A 30 -5.10 9.47 9.82
C GLY A 30 -4.97 8.24 10.73
N LEU A 31 -5.43 7.08 10.26
CA LEU A 31 -5.28 5.81 10.98
C LEU A 31 -3.81 5.43 11.24
N SER A 32 -2.89 5.90 10.38
CA SER A 32 -1.47 5.68 10.57
C SER A 32 -0.83 6.70 11.51
N ASN A 33 -1.33 7.94 11.56
CA ASN A 33 -0.54 9.05 12.10
C ASN A 33 -1.25 9.84 13.22
N SER A 34 -2.60 9.80 13.32
CA SER A 34 -3.34 10.60 14.28
C SER A 34 -3.16 10.08 15.71
N THR A 35 -2.85 10.97 16.63
CA THR A 35 -2.82 10.74 18.08
C THR A 35 -4.11 11.17 18.78
N GLU A 36 -4.95 11.95 18.11
CA GLU A 36 -6.24 12.43 18.65
C GLU A 36 -7.38 11.42 18.53
N GLY A 37 -7.26 10.45 17.62
CA GLY A 37 -8.23 9.39 17.40
C GLY A 37 -8.18 8.83 15.97
N PRO A 38 -8.84 7.67 15.75
CA PRO A 38 -8.78 6.97 14.46
C PRO A 38 -9.53 7.68 13.33
N PHE A 39 -10.55 8.48 13.64
CA PHE A 39 -11.40 9.12 12.64
C PHE A 39 -11.42 10.64 12.78
N LEU A 40 -11.66 11.34 11.67
CA LEU A 40 -11.80 12.79 11.68
C LEU A 40 -12.88 13.29 12.65
N THR A 41 -13.91 12.49 12.86
CA THR A 41 -14.98 12.79 13.82
C THR A 41 -14.50 12.85 15.26
N ASP A 42 -13.40 12.20 15.59
CA ASP A 42 -12.86 12.14 16.95
C ASP A 42 -12.14 13.45 17.33
N LEU A 43 -11.79 14.28 16.34
CA LEU A 43 -11.21 15.60 16.56
C LEU A 43 -12.18 16.61 17.21
N HIS A 44 -13.48 16.34 17.14
CA HIS A 44 -14.53 17.18 17.71
C HIS A 44 -15.43 16.38 18.63
N ALA A 45 -15.46 16.71 19.92
CA ALA A 45 -16.31 16.06 20.92
C ALA A 45 -17.80 16.18 20.60
N ASP A 46 -18.21 17.27 19.95
CA ASP A 46 -19.59 17.61 19.60
C ASP A 46 -19.79 17.55 18.07
N TRP A 47 -19.27 16.51 17.41
CA TRP A 47 -19.39 16.39 15.97
C TRP A 47 -20.86 16.24 15.54
N GLU A 48 -21.30 17.13 14.64
CA GLU A 48 -22.60 17.10 13.98
C GLU A 48 -22.45 17.06 12.47
N ASN A 49 -23.49 16.58 11.76
CA ASN A 49 -23.51 16.63 10.30
C ASN A 49 -23.34 18.07 9.80
N GLY A 50 -22.28 18.35 9.07
CA GLY A 50 -21.97 19.68 8.56
C GLY A 50 -20.83 20.40 9.30
N THR A 51 -20.19 19.76 10.29
CA THR A 51 -18.96 20.27 10.90
C THR A 51 -17.88 20.40 9.80
N VAL A 52 -17.26 21.57 9.74
CA VAL A 52 -16.20 21.88 8.79
C VAL A 52 -14.88 21.80 9.52
N PHE A 53 -13.99 20.93 9.07
CA PHE A 53 -12.62 20.87 9.56
C PHE A 53 -11.79 21.95 8.88
N ASP A 54 -10.99 22.67 9.64
CA ASP A 54 -10.04 23.59 9.05
C ASP A 54 -8.79 22.86 8.55
N ARG A 55 -7.91 23.61 7.90
CA ARG A 55 -6.69 23.03 7.32
C ARG A 55 -5.75 22.49 8.38
N ASP A 56 -5.63 23.18 9.49
CA ASP A 56 -4.64 22.84 10.53
C ASP A 56 -5.07 21.58 11.29
N GLU A 57 -6.37 21.43 11.56
CA GLU A 57 -6.98 20.21 12.09
C GLU A 57 -6.75 19.01 11.15
N LEU A 58 -6.99 19.20 9.86
CA LEU A 58 -6.75 18.13 8.88
C LEU A 58 -5.26 17.75 8.82
N MET A 59 -4.36 18.75 8.86
CA MET A 59 -2.92 18.47 8.85
C MET A 59 -2.47 17.76 10.13
N GLN A 60 -3.01 18.12 11.30
CA GLN A 60 -2.76 17.41 12.56
C GLN A 60 -3.21 15.95 12.49
N TYR A 61 -4.35 15.67 11.85
CA TYR A 61 -4.87 14.31 11.68
C TYR A 61 -3.99 13.43 10.76
N VAL A 62 -3.43 13.98 9.68
CA VAL A 62 -2.74 13.19 8.65
C VAL A 62 -1.22 13.18 8.74
N MET A 63 -0.60 14.13 9.45
CA MET A 63 0.85 14.22 9.59
C MET A 63 1.35 13.54 10.87
N VAL A 64 2.62 13.19 10.88
CA VAL A 64 3.35 12.76 12.08
C VAL A 64 4.09 13.97 12.65
N ALA A 65 3.88 14.30 13.92
CA ALA A 65 4.69 15.31 14.62
C ALA A 65 6.06 14.73 15.02
N GLU A 66 7.04 15.60 15.27
CA GLU A 66 8.42 15.17 15.62
C GLU A 66 8.49 14.26 16.85
N ASN A 67 7.64 14.53 17.85
CA ASN A 67 7.54 13.76 19.09
C ASN A 67 6.70 12.47 18.97
N GLU A 68 6.05 12.23 17.83
CA GLU A 68 5.15 11.10 17.56
C GLU A 68 5.74 10.08 16.59
N ARG A 69 6.99 10.30 16.18
CA ARG A 69 7.70 9.43 15.24
C ARG A 69 7.82 8.01 15.78
N PHE A 70 7.48 7.05 14.94
CA PHE A 70 7.54 5.60 15.22
C PHE A 70 6.66 5.18 16.42
N ASP A 71 5.59 5.92 16.73
CA ASP A 71 4.61 5.53 17.74
C ASP A 71 3.65 4.45 17.20
N TYR A 72 4.15 3.23 17.15
CA TYR A 72 3.37 2.08 16.69
C TYR A 72 2.26 1.67 17.66
N ALA A 73 2.30 2.11 18.91
CA ALA A 73 1.24 1.85 19.88
C ALA A 73 -0.05 2.58 19.48
N THR A 74 0.07 3.85 19.11
CA THR A 74 -1.05 4.64 18.59
C THR A 74 -1.58 4.08 17.27
N VAL A 75 -0.69 3.69 16.32
CA VAL A 75 -1.13 3.02 15.08
C VAL A 75 -1.93 1.76 15.37
N TYR A 76 -1.45 0.92 16.30
CA TYR A 76 -2.17 -0.28 16.68
C TYR A 76 -3.53 0.02 17.31
N TYR A 77 -3.60 1.00 18.22
CA TYR A 77 -4.85 1.44 18.84
C TYR A 77 -5.86 1.89 17.78
N ASN A 78 -5.47 2.77 16.87
CA ASN A 78 -6.34 3.24 15.79
C ASN A 78 -6.87 2.08 14.94
N GLN A 79 -6.01 1.10 14.65
CA GLN A 79 -6.40 -0.07 13.87
C GLN A 79 -7.34 -1.04 14.61
N THR A 80 -7.39 -1.02 15.95
CA THR A 80 -8.41 -1.80 16.70
C THR A 80 -9.82 -1.25 16.52
N GLN A 81 -9.96 -0.01 16.07
CA GLN A 81 -11.23 0.66 15.79
C GLN A 81 -11.64 0.59 14.30
N ASP A 82 -10.75 0.09 13.43
CA ASP A 82 -11.00 -0.08 12.00
C ASP A 82 -11.12 -1.57 11.63
N VAL A 83 -11.73 -1.85 10.49
CA VAL A 83 -11.95 -3.22 9.98
C VAL A 83 -10.77 -3.77 9.18
N HIS A 84 -9.75 -2.97 8.92
CA HIS A 84 -8.65 -3.32 8.04
C HIS A 84 -7.44 -3.87 8.83
N PRO A 85 -6.65 -4.81 8.25
CA PRO A 85 -5.44 -5.31 8.89
C PRO A 85 -4.39 -4.22 9.10
N PRO A 86 -3.70 -4.19 10.25
CA PRO A 86 -2.83 -3.08 10.67
C PRO A 86 -1.52 -2.97 9.89
N LEU A 87 -1.06 -4.03 9.23
CA LEU A 87 0.30 -4.12 8.67
C LEU A 87 0.64 -2.98 7.69
N TYR A 88 -0.27 -2.62 6.80
CA TYR A 88 -0.06 -1.52 5.85
C TYR A 88 0.16 -0.19 6.56
N TYR A 89 -0.60 0.07 7.60
CA TYR A 89 -0.59 1.33 8.36
C TYR A 89 0.70 1.47 9.18
N PHE A 90 1.27 0.38 9.67
CA PHE A 90 2.60 0.38 10.27
C PHE A 90 3.67 0.80 9.26
N PHE A 91 3.63 0.27 8.03
CA PHE A 91 4.57 0.69 6.99
C PHE A 91 4.36 2.15 6.60
N LEU A 92 3.11 2.60 6.46
CA LEU A 92 2.83 3.99 6.11
C LEU A 92 3.30 4.95 7.22
N HIS A 93 3.03 4.65 8.50
CA HIS A 93 3.54 5.40 9.63
C HIS A 93 5.08 5.45 9.66
N THR A 94 5.73 4.33 9.38
CA THR A 94 7.20 4.28 9.30
C THR A 94 7.73 5.26 8.26
N VAL A 95 7.16 5.27 7.05
CA VAL A 95 7.58 6.21 6.01
C VAL A 95 7.25 7.65 6.39
N CYS A 96 6.06 7.93 6.93
CA CYS A 96 5.68 9.26 7.41
C CYS A 96 6.60 9.75 8.54
N SER A 97 7.01 8.87 9.45
CA SER A 97 7.95 9.16 10.55
C SER A 97 9.35 9.54 10.08
N LEU A 98 9.76 9.15 8.86
CA LEU A 98 11.01 9.60 8.25
C LEU A 98 10.93 11.05 7.75
N PHE A 99 9.72 11.57 7.52
CA PHE A 99 9.45 12.91 6.99
C PHE A 99 8.38 13.62 7.83
N PRO A 100 8.64 13.87 9.13
CA PRO A 100 7.66 14.48 10.04
C PRO A 100 7.21 15.86 9.55
N GLY A 101 5.98 16.24 9.88
CA GLY A 101 5.38 17.49 9.43
C GLY A 101 5.05 17.56 7.94
N SER A 102 5.11 16.43 7.24
CA SER A 102 4.88 16.38 5.79
C SER A 102 3.66 15.51 5.45
N PHE A 103 2.70 16.11 4.75
CA PHE A 103 1.61 15.37 4.12
C PHE A 103 1.74 15.44 2.60
N THR A 104 2.12 14.34 2.00
CA THR A 104 2.35 14.25 0.55
C THR A 104 1.96 12.88 0.00
N LYS A 105 1.43 12.86 -1.22
CA LYS A 105 1.15 11.60 -1.93
C LYS A 105 2.39 10.71 -2.11
N TRP A 106 3.59 11.29 -2.11
CA TRP A 106 4.81 10.56 -2.41
C TRP A 106 5.23 9.58 -1.34
N THR A 107 4.85 9.79 -0.06
CA THR A 107 5.11 8.83 1.01
C THR A 107 4.35 7.53 0.78
N GLY A 108 3.04 7.59 0.51
CA GLY A 108 2.23 6.42 0.21
C GLY A 108 2.50 5.80 -1.16
N ILE A 109 2.69 6.61 -2.22
CA ILE A 109 3.05 6.12 -3.56
C ILE A 109 4.43 5.47 -3.54
N GLY A 110 5.42 6.05 -2.83
CA GLY A 110 6.74 5.46 -2.66
C GLY A 110 6.67 4.08 -2.01
N LEU A 111 5.85 3.94 -0.98
CA LEU A 111 5.57 2.66 -0.34
C LEU A 111 4.94 1.65 -1.34
N ASN A 112 3.97 2.10 -2.14
CA ASN A 112 3.34 1.27 -3.17
C ASN A 112 4.33 0.86 -4.28
N PHE A 113 5.35 1.68 -4.60
CA PHE A 113 6.45 1.26 -5.50
C PHE A 113 7.24 0.08 -4.94
N VAL A 114 7.53 0.10 -3.64
CA VAL A 114 8.22 -1.02 -2.99
C VAL A 114 7.36 -2.29 -3.07
N PHE A 115 6.07 -2.20 -2.72
CA PHE A 115 5.17 -3.35 -2.80
C PHE A 115 4.97 -3.85 -4.23
N LEU A 116 4.87 -2.96 -5.22
CA LEU A 116 4.80 -3.35 -6.63
C LEU A 116 6.05 -4.10 -7.07
N GLY A 117 7.24 -3.59 -6.70
CA GLY A 117 8.51 -4.26 -7.00
C GLY A 117 8.58 -5.68 -6.43
N CYS A 118 8.22 -5.84 -5.16
CA CYS A 118 8.14 -7.15 -4.50
C CYS A 118 7.09 -8.05 -5.16
N THR A 119 5.90 -7.52 -5.49
CA THR A 119 4.84 -8.26 -6.18
C THR A 119 5.31 -8.80 -7.53
N LEU A 120 5.99 -7.95 -8.33
CA LEU A 120 6.50 -8.38 -9.63
C LEU A 120 7.61 -9.42 -9.51
N ALA A 121 8.48 -9.30 -8.50
CA ALA A 121 9.51 -10.29 -8.22
C ALA A 121 8.89 -11.65 -7.84
N ALA A 122 7.91 -11.65 -6.94
CA ALA A 122 7.19 -12.86 -6.53
C ALA A 122 6.39 -13.48 -7.69
N MET A 123 5.68 -12.66 -8.48
CA MET A 123 4.96 -13.13 -9.67
C MET A 123 5.90 -13.72 -10.73
N TYR A 124 7.05 -13.08 -10.96
CA TYR A 124 8.03 -13.59 -11.92
C TYR A 124 8.58 -14.94 -11.47
N ALA A 125 8.95 -15.08 -10.19
CA ALA A 125 9.44 -16.33 -9.64
C ALA A 125 8.40 -17.45 -9.76
N LEU A 126 7.16 -17.20 -9.36
CA LEU A 126 6.05 -18.14 -9.48
C LEU A 126 5.77 -18.53 -10.94
N ALA A 127 5.70 -17.54 -11.84
CA ALA A 127 5.44 -17.80 -13.25
C ALA A 127 6.61 -18.55 -13.92
N LEU A 128 7.86 -18.27 -13.53
CA LEU A 128 9.02 -18.99 -14.04
C LEU A 128 9.00 -20.46 -13.65
N GLU A 129 8.60 -20.74 -12.42
CA GLU A 129 8.49 -22.12 -11.93
C GLU A 129 7.36 -22.91 -12.61
N LEU A 130 6.20 -22.25 -12.80
CA LEU A 130 5.04 -22.90 -13.44
C LEU A 130 5.20 -23.08 -14.97
N LEU A 131 5.83 -22.13 -15.66
CA LEU A 131 5.89 -22.08 -17.11
C LEU A 131 7.24 -22.54 -17.67
N HIS A 132 8.26 -22.69 -16.84
CA HIS A 132 9.64 -23.06 -17.20
C HIS A 132 10.23 -22.23 -18.36
N ASP A 133 9.76 -20.98 -18.51
CA ASP A 133 10.16 -20.08 -19.60
C ASP A 133 10.19 -18.63 -19.09
N SER A 134 11.38 -18.04 -19.10
CA SER A 134 11.59 -16.66 -18.62
C SER A 134 10.83 -15.60 -19.43
N LYS A 135 10.60 -15.83 -20.73
CA LYS A 135 9.84 -14.89 -21.57
C LYS A 135 8.36 -14.93 -21.24
N LYS A 136 7.81 -16.13 -21.03
CA LYS A 136 6.42 -16.29 -20.59
C LYS A 136 6.19 -15.73 -19.19
N ALA A 137 7.14 -15.94 -18.26
CA ALA A 137 7.09 -15.35 -16.92
C ALA A 137 7.11 -13.82 -16.98
N LEU A 138 7.97 -13.23 -17.80
CA LEU A 138 8.01 -11.79 -18.00
C LEU A 138 6.72 -11.25 -18.65
N PHE A 139 6.13 -12.00 -19.57
CA PHE A 139 4.87 -11.65 -20.21
C PHE A 139 3.71 -11.66 -19.20
N ALA A 140 3.67 -12.61 -18.27
CA ALA A 140 2.69 -12.64 -17.18
C ALA A 140 2.80 -11.38 -16.28
N CYS A 141 4.02 -10.97 -15.91
CA CYS A 141 4.25 -9.72 -15.19
C CYS A 141 3.78 -8.49 -16.00
N ALA A 142 4.02 -8.49 -17.33
CA ALA A 142 3.57 -7.41 -18.18
C ALA A 142 2.04 -7.31 -18.23
N LEU A 143 1.33 -8.44 -18.37
CA LEU A 143 -0.12 -8.48 -18.34
C LEU A 143 -0.69 -7.91 -17.03
N TYR A 144 -0.03 -8.17 -15.90
CA TYR A 144 -0.42 -7.58 -14.61
C TYR A 144 -0.20 -6.07 -14.60
N VAL A 145 1.01 -5.58 -14.91
CA VAL A 145 1.36 -4.15 -14.82
C VAL A 145 0.51 -3.27 -15.74
N PHE A 146 0.21 -3.75 -16.95
CA PHE A 146 -0.60 -3.02 -17.92
C PHE A 146 -2.11 -3.19 -17.71
N ASN A 147 -2.52 -3.93 -16.68
CA ASN A 147 -3.92 -4.03 -16.31
C ASN A 147 -4.36 -2.77 -15.55
N ARG A 148 -5.55 -2.26 -15.92
CA ARG A 148 -6.14 -1.07 -15.26
C ARG A 148 -6.25 -1.23 -13.75
N GLN A 149 -6.60 -2.42 -13.27
CA GLN A 149 -6.79 -2.67 -11.84
C GLN A 149 -5.46 -2.57 -11.07
N ALA A 150 -4.36 -3.07 -11.63
CA ALA A 150 -3.04 -2.93 -11.03
C ALA A 150 -2.62 -1.46 -10.89
N VAL A 151 -2.86 -0.65 -11.93
CA VAL A 151 -2.61 0.80 -11.88
C VAL A 151 -3.49 1.47 -10.81
N THR A 152 -4.77 1.10 -10.72
CA THR A 152 -5.70 1.64 -9.72
C THR A 152 -5.23 1.29 -8.30
N HIS A 153 -4.86 0.04 -8.03
CA HIS A 153 -4.35 -0.39 -6.72
C HIS A 153 -3.03 0.30 -6.36
N PHE A 154 -2.15 0.50 -7.35
CA PHE A 154 -0.91 1.22 -7.16
C PHE A 154 -1.13 2.71 -6.83
N MET A 155 -2.08 3.36 -7.49
CA MET A 155 -2.37 4.78 -7.31
C MET A 155 -3.11 5.08 -6.01
N LEU A 156 -3.86 4.13 -5.48
CA LEU A 156 -4.62 4.29 -4.25
C LEU A 156 -3.73 4.01 -3.03
N ILE A 157 -3.58 5.01 -2.16
CA ILE A 157 -2.75 4.89 -0.95
C ILE A 157 -3.56 4.16 0.12
N ARG A 158 -3.66 2.85 -0.08
CA ARG A 158 -4.32 1.86 0.80
C ARG A 158 -3.61 0.51 0.72
N MET A 159 -4.03 -0.40 1.56
CA MET A 159 -3.45 -1.74 1.72
C MET A 159 -3.47 -2.64 0.47
N TYR A 160 -4.11 -2.24 -0.65
CA TYR A 160 -4.35 -3.14 -1.79
C TYR A 160 -3.09 -3.65 -2.46
N MET A 161 -2.04 -2.82 -2.57
CA MET A 161 -0.75 -3.29 -3.13
C MET A 161 -0.08 -4.31 -2.21
N LEU A 162 -0.10 -4.08 -0.89
CA LEU A 162 0.41 -5.05 0.08
C LEU A 162 -0.42 -6.34 0.07
N LEU A 163 -1.75 -6.23 0.00
CA LEU A 163 -2.64 -7.39 -0.08
C LEU A 163 -2.36 -8.22 -1.34
N THR A 164 -2.11 -7.57 -2.48
CA THR A 164 -1.73 -8.25 -3.71
C THR A 164 -0.42 -9.02 -3.55
N LEU A 165 0.61 -8.40 -2.96
CA LEU A 165 1.88 -9.05 -2.67
C LEU A 165 1.68 -10.30 -1.80
N LEU A 166 1.00 -10.17 -0.67
CA LEU A 166 0.76 -11.29 0.26
C LEU A 166 -0.08 -12.41 -0.39
N THR A 167 -0.99 -12.05 -1.29
CA THR A 167 -1.78 -13.04 -2.04
C THR A 167 -0.91 -13.83 -3.01
N VAL A 168 -0.02 -13.17 -3.75
CA VAL A 168 0.91 -13.85 -4.68
C VAL A 168 1.86 -14.76 -3.92
N GLU A 169 2.43 -14.32 -2.80
CA GLU A 169 3.30 -15.13 -1.95
C GLU A 169 2.57 -16.37 -1.43
N LYS A 170 1.34 -16.20 -0.93
CA LYS A 170 0.52 -17.31 -0.45
C LYS A 170 0.18 -18.36 -1.52
N ILE A 171 -0.08 -17.90 -2.76
CA ILE A 171 -0.31 -18.79 -3.91
C ILE A 171 0.99 -19.52 -4.25
N SER A 172 2.14 -18.83 -4.23
CA SER A 172 3.45 -19.44 -4.47
C SER A 172 3.75 -20.55 -3.48
N GLU A 173 3.62 -20.32 -2.17
CA GLU A 173 3.83 -21.32 -1.14
C GLU A 173 2.96 -22.59 -1.36
N LYS A 174 1.66 -22.41 -1.61
CA LYS A 174 0.72 -23.52 -1.82
C LYS A 174 0.94 -24.21 -3.15
N GLY A 175 1.20 -23.46 -4.22
CA GLY A 175 1.46 -24.01 -5.56
C GLY A 175 2.69 -24.90 -5.55
N LEU A 176 3.78 -24.44 -4.94
CA LEU A 176 5.01 -25.20 -4.77
C LEU A 176 4.80 -26.49 -3.97
N ALA A 177 4.04 -26.41 -2.88
CA ALA A 177 3.74 -27.60 -2.07
C ALA A 177 2.95 -28.66 -2.87
N VAL A 178 1.99 -28.25 -3.71
CA VAL A 178 1.20 -29.17 -4.56
C VAL A 178 2.10 -29.80 -5.64
N ILE A 179 2.92 -29.00 -6.33
CA ILE A 179 3.85 -29.51 -7.35
C ILE A 179 4.82 -30.54 -6.74
N TYR A 180 5.39 -30.23 -5.57
CA TYR A 180 6.30 -31.13 -4.84
C TYR A 180 5.62 -32.47 -4.47
N LEU A 181 4.35 -32.42 -4.04
CA LEU A 181 3.59 -33.65 -3.72
C LEU A 181 3.35 -34.50 -4.97
N LEU A 182 2.96 -33.86 -6.09
CA LEU A 182 2.70 -34.59 -7.36
C LEU A 182 3.97 -35.23 -7.93
N GLN A 183 5.14 -34.59 -7.80
CA GLN A 183 6.41 -35.16 -8.26
C GLN A 183 6.93 -36.31 -7.37
N LYS A 184 6.47 -36.40 -6.14
CA LYS A 184 6.90 -37.46 -5.21
C LYS A 184 6.13 -38.77 -5.45
N ASP A 185 4.98 -38.69 -6.09
CA ASP A 185 4.13 -39.87 -6.40
C ASP A 185 4.45 -40.49 -7.77
N GLU A 186 5.42 -39.96 -8.52
CA GLU A 186 6.05 -40.55 -9.72
C GLU A 186 7.38 -41.23 -9.36
#